data_4119e80bc7a94fedd3ed61950c099541
#
_entry.id   4119e80bc7a94fedd3ed61950c099541
#
_cell.length_a   1.000
_cell.length_b   1.000
_cell.length_c   1.000
_cell.angle_alpha   90.00
_cell.angle_beta   90.00
_cell.angle_gamma   90.00
#
_symmetry.space_group_name_H-M   'P 1'
#
loop_
_entity.id
_entity.type
_entity.pdbx_description
1 polymer ?
#
loop_
_entity_poly.entity_id
_entity_poly.type
_entity_poly.pdbx_seq_one_letter_code
_entity_poly.pdbx_strand_id
1 'polypeptide(L)'
;MLVDVRPTDKTGQEALDIILSGTKYKAKTNIKTRSTAYYIRKNIMEAIGGDDENSFINRWGGERMYDNFTVIINDRLGGDYGACAEFGRNMTGIEADISIDDVVTRIIPVSYNGHTLEGEEPWIDSPIIGSYANPRVAVIKFEDVKLLEDCQEGEEGFSTLELLREELKRRCTKEYENGLDKPKVNYKVDLVEVANTEDYKDYKKLTTIGIGDDVLTKDRKLKINVTARCIRLVYDCIEEENAEVELGNFIENYFDTTTSAADFIQKVTREDGTLTA
;
A
#
# COMPACT_ATOMS: atom_id res chain seq x y z
N MET A 1 -9.19 -3.45 -29.13
CA MET A 1 -7.89 -4.15 -29.17
C MET A 1 -6.85 -3.21 -29.79
N LEU A 2 -5.72 -3.05 -29.11
CA LEU A 2 -4.57 -2.27 -29.61
C LEU A 2 -3.75 -3.18 -30.53
N VAL A 3 -3.56 -2.78 -31.79
CA VAL A 3 -2.85 -3.59 -32.80
C VAL A 3 -1.33 -3.40 -32.69
N ASP A 4 -0.88 -2.15 -32.81
CA ASP A 4 0.50 -1.73 -32.56
C ASP A 4 0.45 -0.25 -32.14
N VAL A 5 0.60 -0.01 -30.85
CA VAL A 5 0.48 1.33 -30.23
C VAL A 5 1.68 1.54 -29.33
N ARG A 6 2.40 2.65 -29.55
CA ARG A 6 3.68 2.95 -28.90
C ARG A 6 3.71 4.38 -28.36
N PRO A 7 3.11 4.65 -27.19
CA PRO A 7 3.28 5.94 -26.53
C PRO A 7 4.75 6.09 -26.10
N THR A 8 5.48 6.97 -26.79
CA THR A 8 6.90 7.24 -26.56
C THR A 8 7.05 8.60 -25.93
N ASP A 9 7.74 8.68 -24.78
CA ASP A 9 7.96 9.92 -24.01
C ASP A 9 6.65 10.71 -23.79
N LYS A 10 5.62 10.03 -23.27
CA LYS A 10 4.29 10.58 -23.03
C LYS A 10 4.02 10.77 -21.56
N THR A 11 3.27 11.84 -21.21
CA THR A 11 2.69 11.99 -19.86
C THR A 11 1.59 10.95 -19.66
N GLY A 12 1.18 10.74 -18.40
CA GLY A 12 0.11 9.81 -18.09
C GLY A 12 -1.18 10.11 -18.88
N GLN A 13 -1.58 11.38 -18.99
CA GLN A 13 -2.79 11.76 -19.73
C GLN A 13 -2.66 11.46 -21.22
N GLU A 14 -1.55 11.86 -21.86
CA GLU A 14 -1.32 11.61 -23.28
C GLU A 14 -1.28 10.11 -23.59
N ALA A 15 -0.67 9.31 -22.71
CA ALA A 15 -0.60 7.86 -22.89
C ALA A 15 -1.97 7.19 -22.76
N LEU A 16 -2.77 7.56 -21.78
CA LEU A 16 -4.13 7.04 -21.61
C LEU A 16 -5.04 7.44 -22.76
N ASP A 17 -4.95 8.68 -23.25
CA ASP A 17 -5.73 9.14 -24.40
C ASP A 17 -5.39 8.33 -25.67
N ILE A 18 -4.12 7.97 -25.85
CA ILE A 18 -3.68 7.09 -26.95
C ILE A 18 -4.25 5.66 -26.76
N ILE A 19 -4.16 5.09 -25.55
CA ILE A 19 -4.66 3.74 -25.23
C ILE A 19 -6.17 3.65 -25.43
N LEU A 20 -6.92 4.68 -25.02
CA LEU A 20 -8.39 4.72 -25.10
C LEU A 20 -8.91 5.21 -26.46
N SER A 21 -8.02 5.62 -27.36
CA SER A 21 -8.40 6.12 -28.69
C SER A 21 -9.30 5.14 -29.44
N GLY A 22 -10.34 5.66 -30.08
CA GLY A 22 -11.34 4.85 -30.80
C GLY A 22 -12.34 4.13 -29.92
N THR A 23 -12.35 4.39 -28.60
CA THR A 23 -13.37 3.90 -27.69
C THR A 23 -14.30 5.02 -27.21
N LYS A 24 -15.39 4.66 -26.51
CA LYS A 24 -16.26 5.63 -25.84
C LYS A 24 -15.74 6.11 -24.49
N TYR A 25 -14.64 5.54 -24.02
CA TYR A 25 -14.06 5.87 -22.71
C TYR A 25 -13.18 7.11 -22.78
N LYS A 26 -13.19 7.87 -21.70
CA LYS A 26 -12.37 9.07 -21.50
C LYS A 26 -11.31 8.79 -20.43
N ALA A 27 -10.14 9.38 -20.55
CA ALA A 27 -9.08 9.33 -19.55
C ALA A 27 -9.10 10.56 -18.65
N LYS A 28 -8.77 10.36 -17.37
CA LYS A 28 -8.47 11.43 -16.42
C LYS A 28 -7.35 10.98 -15.50
N THR A 29 -6.26 11.76 -15.43
CA THR A 29 -5.14 11.47 -14.56
C THR A 29 -4.45 12.75 -14.08
N ASN A 30 -3.83 12.69 -12.90
CA ASN A 30 -2.94 13.75 -12.40
C ASN A 30 -1.45 13.40 -12.59
N ILE A 31 -1.15 12.23 -13.17
CA ILE A 31 0.23 11.73 -13.34
C ILE A 31 0.94 12.52 -14.45
N LYS A 32 1.96 13.24 -14.06
CA LYS A 32 2.79 14.07 -14.96
C LYS A 32 4.07 13.40 -15.41
N THR A 33 4.42 12.29 -14.79
CA THR A 33 5.60 11.48 -15.17
C THR A 33 5.54 11.11 -16.63
N ARG A 34 6.67 11.22 -17.32
CA ARG A 34 6.81 10.82 -18.72
C ARG A 34 7.43 9.44 -18.78
N SER A 35 6.88 8.59 -19.63
CA SER A 35 7.38 7.23 -19.82
C SER A 35 7.09 6.74 -21.23
N THR A 36 7.61 5.56 -21.54
CA THR A 36 7.45 4.90 -22.84
C THR A 36 6.92 3.49 -22.61
N ALA A 37 5.96 3.07 -23.42
CA ALA A 37 5.44 1.72 -23.44
C ALA A 37 5.13 1.30 -24.88
N TYR A 38 4.92 0.00 -25.09
CA TYR A 38 4.45 -0.52 -26.38
C TYR A 38 3.42 -1.61 -26.17
N TYR A 39 2.39 -1.61 -27.00
CA TYR A 39 1.26 -2.51 -26.92
C TYR A 39 1.04 -3.16 -28.29
N ILE A 40 1.34 -4.45 -28.40
CA ILE A 40 1.17 -5.22 -29.63
C ILE A 40 0.10 -6.28 -29.40
N ARG A 41 -1.00 -6.20 -30.15
CA ARG A 41 -2.15 -7.13 -30.07
C ARG A 41 -2.70 -7.35 -28.67
N LYS A 42 -2.70 -6.27 -27.85
CA LYS A 42 -3.24 -6.29 -26.48
C LYS A 42 -4.65 -5.74 -26.39
N ASN A 43 -5.41 -6.24 -25.45
CA ASN A 43 -6.65 -5.57 -25.09
C ASN A 43 -6.35 -4.32 -24.24
N ILE A 44 -7.32 -3.41 -24.19
CA ILE A 44 -7.15 -2.12 -23.50
C ILE A 44 -6.98 -2.31 -21.98
N MET A 45 -7.68 -3.26 -21.37
CA MET A 45 -7.59 -3.49 -19.92
C MET A 45 -6.23 -4.07 -19.53
N GLU A 46 -5.68 -4.97 -20.36
CA GLU A 46 -4.31 -5.48 -20.19
C GLU A 46 -3.25 -4.38 -20.38
N ALA A 47 -3.47 -3.48 -21.35
CA ALA A 47 -2.56 -2.36 -21.58
C ALA A 47 -2.60 -1.36 -20.40
N ILE A 48 -3.74 -1.21 -19.71
CA ILE A 48 -3.85 -0.32 -18.55
C ILE A 48 -3.28 -0.96 -17.30
N GLY A 49 -3.68 -2.16 -16.95
CA GLY A 49 -3.37 -2.74 -15.64
C GLY A 49 -3.12 -4.24 -15.65
N GLY A 50 -2.55 -4.78 -16.73
CA GLY A 50 -2.05 -6.15 -16.77
C GLY A 50 -0.71 -6.32 -16.05
N ASP A 51 -0.31 -7.57 -15.83
CA ASP A 51 0.96 -7.93 -15.16
C ASP A 51 2.21 -7.66 -16.02
N ASP A 52 2.02 -7.23 -17.26
CA ASP A 52 3.10 -6.92 -18.20
C ASP A 52 3.86 -5.66 -17.77
N GLU A 53 5.18 -5.69 -17.84
CA GLU A 53 6.06 -4.57 -17.55
C GLU A 53 5.71 -3.29 -18.32
N ASN A 54 5.11 -3.42 -19.51
CA ASN A 54 4.68 -2.30 -20.34
C ASN A 54 3.27 -1.81 -20.02
N SER A 55 2.55 -2.42 -19.05
CA SER A 55 1.24 -1.90 -18.67
C SER A 55 1.35 -0.45 -18.18
N PHE A 56 0.28 0.32 -18.35
CA PHE A 56 0.28 1.73 -17.93
C PHE A 56 0.63 1.87 -16.44
N ILE A 57 0.04 1.03 -15.58
CA ILE A 57 0.29 1.06 -14.12
C ILE A 57 1.77 0.78 -13.82
N ASN A 58 2.41 -0.16 -14.50
CA ASN A 58 3.82 -0.49 -14.27
C ASN A 58 4.78 0.59 -14.80
N ARG A 59 4.40 1.34 -15.85
CA ARG A 59 5.24 2.38 -16.46
C ARG A 59 5.04 3.78 -15.89
N TRP A 60 3.81 4.16 -15.57
CA TRP A 60 3.46 5.49 -15.04
C TRP A 60 3.07 5.49 -13.59
N GLY A 61 2.75 4.30 -13.02
CA GLY A 61 2.27 4.16 -11.67
C GLY A 61 0.80 4.51 -11.51
N GLY A 62 0.38 4.69 -10.27
CA GLY A 62 -0.92 5.21 -9.90
C GLY A 62 -1.97 4.16 -9.54
N GLU A 63 -3.06 4.65 -9.00
CA GLU A 63 -4.23 3.89 -8.58
C GLU A 63 -5.40 4.17 -9.51
N ARG A 64 -6.12 3.11 -9.87
CA ARG A 64 -7.19 3.17 -10.87
C ARG A 64 -8.57 3.15 -10.25
N MET A 65 -9.46 3.96 -10.81
CA MET A 65 -10.89 3.96 -10.54
C MET A 65 -11.67 4.10 -11.85
N TYR A 66 -12.85 3.55 -11.90
CA TYR A 66 -13.75 3.66 -13.04
C TYR A 66 -15.02 4.38 -12.62
N ASP A 67 -15.35 5.45 -13.33
CA ASP A 67 -16.60 6.18 -13.15
C ASP A 67 -17.34 6.24 -14.48
N ASN A 68 -18.37 5.40 -14.61
CA ASN A 68 -19.12 5.23 -15.85
C ASN A 68 -18.20 4.96 -17.06
N PHE A 69 -18.08 5.93 -17.95
CA PHE A 69 -17.19 5.87 -19.13
C PHE A 69 -15.87 6.63 -18.94
N THR A 70 -15.52 6.95 -17.71
CA THR A 70 -14.25 7.62 -17.39
C THR A 70 -13.32 6.66 -16.67
N VAL A 71 -12.12 6.47 -17.21
CA VAL A 71 -11.02 5.77 -16.57
C VAL A 71 -10.18 6.81 -15.84
N ILE A 72 -10.14 6.72 -14.53
CA ILE A 72 -9.39 7.64 -13.67
C ILE A 72 -8.19 6.89 -13.12
N ILE A 73 -6.98 7.41 -13.36
CA ILE A 73 -5.75 6.87 -12.79
C ILE A 73 -4.96 8.03 -12.21
N ASN A 74 -4.88 8.09 -10.89
CA ASN A 74 -4.16 9.14 -10.18
C ASN A 74 -3.01 8.54 -9.38
N ASP A 75 -2.01 9.34 -9.05
CA ASP A 75 -0.90 8.93 -8.17
C ASP A 75 -1.42 8.31 -6.89
N ARG A 76 -2.53 8.87 -6.35
CA ARG A 76 -3.27 8.36 -5.22
C ARG A 76 -4.76 8.68 -5.38
N LEU A 77 -5.61 7.72 -5.04
CA LEU A 77 -7.04 7.94 -4.87
C LEU A 77 -7.34 8.37 -3.43
N GLY A 78 -8.39 9.20 -3.26
CA GLY A 78 -8.76 9.74 -1.96
C GLY A 78 -7.75 10.73 -1.39
N GLY A 79 -7.91 11.07 -0.12
CA GLY A 79 -7.05 12.01 0.61
C GLY A 79 -7.43 12.14 2.08
N ASP A 80 -6.71 12.96 2.81
CA ASP A 80 -7.09 13.36 4.17
C ASP A 80 -8.06 14.55 4.10
N TYR A 81 -9.32 14.26 4.29
CA TYR A 81 -10.39 15.27 4.35
C TYR A 81 -10.91 15.50 5.76
N GLY A 82 -10.20 14.96 6.78
CA GLY A 82 -10.57 15.04 8.19
C GLY A 82 -11.69 14.06 8.58
N ALA A 83 -11.92 13.01 7.79
CA ALA A 83 -12.90 11.99 8.12
C ALA A 83 -12.51 11.28 9.42
N CYS A 84 -13.48 11.07 10.31
CA CYS A 84 -13.27 10.45 11.61
C CYS A 84 -14.37 9.43 11.92
N ALA A 85 -13.97 8.20 12.25
CA ALA A 85 -14.81 7.14 12.79
C ALA A 85 -14.57 7.05 14.31
N GLU A 86 -15.55 7.42 15.12
CA GLU A 86 -15.44 7.41 16.58
C GLU A 86 -16.55 6.56 17.20
N PHE A 87 -16.16 5.58 18.06
CA PHE A 87 -17.12 4.72 18.75
C PHE A 87 -18.03 5.52 19.66
N GLY A 88 -19.34 5.28 19.51
CA GLY A 88 -20.37 6.02 20.26
C GLY A 88 -20.78 7.36 19.62
N ARG A 89 -20.20 7.72 18.46
CA ARG A 89 -20.58 8.89 17.67
C ARG A 89 -21.17 8.50 16.32
N ASN A 90 -20.37 7.95 15.45
CA ASN A 90 -20.76 7.51 14.11
C ASN A 90 -20.25 6.09 13.78
N MET A 91 -19.61 5.42 14.73
CA MET A 91 -19.17 4.04 14.64
C MET A 91 -19.95 3.21 15.65
N THR A 92 -20.62 2.15 15.19
CA THR A 92 -21.41 1.24 16.01
C THR A 92 -20.67 -0.04 16.34
N GLY A 93 -19.77 -0.46 15.46
CA GLY A 93 -18.94 -1.64 15.62
C GLY A 93 -17.57 -1.48 14.97
N ILE A 94 -16.61 -2.23 15.47
CA ILE A 94 -15.29 -2.39 14.89
C ILE A 94 -14.84 -3.83 15.03
N GLU A 95 -14.46 -4.43 13.93
CA GLU A 95 -13.84 -5.75 13.87
C GLU A 95 -12.42 -5.58 13.35
N ALA A 96 -11.43 -6.15 14.03
CA ALA A 96 -10.04 -6.10 13.59
C ALA A 96 -9.62 -7.47 13.06
N ASP A 97 -9.19 -7.50 11.82
CA ASP A 97 -8.53 -8.66 11.20
C ASP A 97 -7.02 -8.44 11.18
N ILE A 98 -6.31 -9.26 11.95
CA ILE A 98 -4.87 -9.12 12.16
C ILE A 98 -4.18 -10.32 11.55
N SER A 99 -3.36 -10.09 10.53
CA SER A 99 -2.51 -11.11 9.94
C SER A 99 -1.05 -10.84 10.27
N ILE A 100 -0.38 -11.88 10.76
CA ILE A 100 1.07 -11.91 10.99
C ILE A 100 1.80 -12.79 9.97
N ASP A 101 1.11 -13.34 8.98
CA ASP A 101 1.67 -14.35 8.07
C ASP A 101 2.83 -13.82 7.24
N ASP A 102 2.75 -12.57 6.82
CA ASP A 102 3.76 -11.89 5.99
C ASP A 102 4.82 -11.14 6.81
N VAL A 103 4.74 -11.18 8.14
CA VAL A 103 5.71 -10.51 9.00
C VAL A 103 7.07 -11.15 8.88
N VAL A 104 8.10 -10.35 8.62
CA VAL A 104 9.49 -10.78 8.58
C VAL A 104 10.30 -9.96 9.59
N THR A 105 10.88 -10.63 10.58
CA THR A 105 11.69 -9.98 11.61
C THR A 105 13.18 -10.22 11.45
N ARG A 106 13.58 -11.11 10.52
CA ARG A 106 14.97 -11.39 10.16
C ARG A 106 15.09 -11.54 8.65
N ILE A 107 15.86 -10.68 8.01
CA ILE A 107 16.10 -10.72 6.57
C ILE A 107 17.50 -11.27 6.30
N ILE A 108 17.55 -12.28 5.44
CA ILE A 108 18.81 -12.73 4.80
C ILE A 108 18.81 -12.09 3.41
N PRO A 109 19.59 -11.01 3.19
CA PRO A 109 19.61 -10.35 1.90
C PRO A 109 20.51 -11.10 0.91
N VAL A 110 20.06 -11.16 -0.33
CA VAL A 110 20.79 -11.77 -1.44
C VAL A 110 20.83 -10.81 -2.62
N SER A 111 21.98 -10.55 -3.19
CA SER A 111 22.14 -9.74 -4.40
C SER A 111 21.78 -10.53 -5.67
N TYR A 112 21.83 -9.87 -6.82
CA TYR A 112 21.56 -10.48 -8.12
C TYR A 112 22.33 -11.80 -8.34
N ASN A 113 23.64 -11.81 -8.07
CA ASN A 113 24.52 -12.97 -8.30
C ASN A 113 24.72 -13.86 -7.06
N GLY A 114 23.87 -13.72 -6.03
CA GLY A 114 23.85 -14.59 -4.86
C GLY A 114 24.81 -14.17 -3.74
N HIS A 115 25.44 -12.98 -3.82
CA HIS A 115 26.24 -12.46 -2.71
C HIS A 115 25.36 -12.09 -1.53
N THR A 116 25.82 -12.42 -0.33
CA THR A 116 25.17 -12.14 0.95
C THR A 116 26.07 -11.29 1.85
N LEU A 117 25.60 -11.00 3.04
CA LEU A 117 26.41 -10.41 4.09
C LEU A 117 27.49 -11.38 4.55
N GLU A 118 28.57 -10.84 5.10
CA GLU A 118 29.73 -11.60 5.60
C GLU A 118 29.60 -11.88 7.09
N GLY A 119 30.19 -12.97 7.54
CA GLY A 119 30.29 -13.34 8.95
C GLY A 119 29.41 -14.51 9.34
N GLU A 120 29.36 -14.79 10.64
CA GLU A 120 28.55 -15.87 11.21
C GLU A 120 27.02 -15.52 11.20
N GLU A 121 26.70 -14.22 11.11
CA GLU A 121 25.34 -13.70 11.12
C GLU A 121 25.05 -12.93 9.80
N PRO A 122 24.82 -13.64 8.68
CA PRO A 122 24.60 -13.02 7.37
C PRO A 122 23.17 -12.49 7.21
N TRP A 123 22.58 -11.91 8.24
CA TRP A 123 21.22 -11.38 8.27
C TRP A 123 21.15 -10.03 8.96
N ILE A 124 20.01 -9.37 8.79
CA ILE A 124 19.66 -8.14 9.49
C ILE A 124 18.37 -8.39 10.28
N ASP A 125 18.43 -8.10 11.56
CA ASP A 125 17.29 -8.20 12.46
C ASP A 125 16.50 -6.90 12.50
N SER A 126 15.18 -7.03 12.64
CA SER A 126 14.26 -5.91 12.89
C SER A 126 14.52 -5.28 14.26
N PRO A 127 14.38 -3.97 14.40
CA PRO A 127 14.41 -3.28 15.70
C PRO A 127 13.41 -3.84 16.73
N ILE A 128 12.30 -4.43 16.25
CA ILE A 128 11.24 -4.99 17.11
C ILE A 128 11.24 -6.52 17.19
N ILE A 129 12.33 -7.19 16.76
CA ILE A 129 12.42 -8.66 16.78
C ILE A 129 12.14 -9.27 18.15
N GLY A 130 12.51 -8.56 19.24
CA GLY A 130 12.26 -8.99 20.62
C GLY A 130 10.77 -9.01 21.03
N SER A 131 9.88 -8.43 20.22
CA SER A 131 8.43 -8.47 20.44
C SER A 131 7.79 -9.77 19.95
N TYR A 132 8.52 -10.60 19.24
CA TYR A 132 8.06 -11.88 18.69
C TYR A 132 8.71 -13.05 19.45
N ALA A 133 7.91 -14.09 19.72
CA ALA A 133 8.39 -15.28 20.43
C ALA A 133 9.52 -16.01 19.68
N ASN A 134 9.46 -16.00 18.35
CA ASN A 134 10.48 -16.58 17.47
C ASN A 134 10.78 -15.64 16.30
N PRO A 135 12.04 -15.55 15.84
CA PRO A 135 12.38 -14.82 14.63
C PRO A 135 11.64 -15.38 13.41
N ARG A 136 11.03 -14.50 12.63
CA ARG A 136 10.42 -14.84 11.35
C ARG A 136 11.42 -14.50 10.25
N VAL A 137 12.00 -15.53 9.66
CA VAL A 137 13.12 -15.41 8.74
C VAL A 137 12.63 -15.46 7.29
N ALA A 138 13.09 -14.51 6.48
CA ALA A 138 12.92 -14.56 5.04
C ALA A 138 14.22 -14.28 4.30
N VAL A 139 14.37 -14.90 3.13
CA VAL A 139 15.43 -14.58 2.17
C VAL A 139 14.85 -13.58 1.18
N ILE A 140 15.42 -12.39 1.10
CA ILE A 140 15.00 -11.36 0.16
C ILE A 140 16.11 -11.13 -0.88
N LYS A 141 15.77 -11.34 -2.14
CA LYS A 141 16.65 -11.14 -3.27
C LYS A 141 16.45 -9.75 -3.85
N PHE A 142 17.52 -8.95 -3.87
CA PHE A 142 17.57 -7.62 -4.47
C PHE A 142 18.21 -7.72 -5.85
N GLU A 143 17.40 -7.92 -6.88
CA GLU A 143 17.84 -8.15 -8.27
C GLU A 143 18.52 -6.93 -8.89
N ASP A 144 18.28 -5.74 -8.36
CA ASP A 144 18.86 -4.48 -8.79
C ASP A 144 20.22 -4.19 -8.12
N VAL A 145 20.61 -4.96 -7.10
CA VAL A 145 21.89 -4.82 -6.41
C VAL A 145 22.92 -5.76 -7.06
N LYS A 146 23.79 -5.18 -7.91
CA LYS A 146 24.76 -5.91 -8.74
C LYS A 146 26.17 -5.35 -8.57
N LEU A 147 27.20 -6.19 -8.79
CA LEU A 147 28.57 -5.71 -9.02
C LEU A 147 28.68 -5.16 -10.45
N LEU A 148 29.66 -4.26 -10.68
CA LEU A 148 29.90 -3.70 -12.02
C LEU A 148 30.20 -4.79 -13.06
N GLU A 149 30.83 -5.90 -12.66
CA GLU A 149 31.13 -7.04 -13.53
C GLU A 149 29.87 -7.82 -13.98
N ASP A 150 28.76 -7.70 -13.23
CA ASP A 150 27.49 -8.37 -13.52
C ASP A 150 26.51 -7.46 -14.29
N CYS A 151 26.90 -6.18 -14.52
CA CYS A 151 26.05 -5.19 -15.17
C CYS A 151 26.14 -5.28 -16.68
N GLN A 152 24.99 -5.08 -17.36
CA GLN A 152 24.95 -4.87 -18.79
C GLN A 152 25.27 -3.42 -19.15
N GLU A 153 25.50 -3.16 -20.44
CA GLU A 153 25.82 -1.82 -20.92
C GLU A 153 24.68 -0.82 -20.61
N GLY A 154 24.99 0.16 -19.75
CA GLY A 154 24.03 1.17 -19.29
C GLY A 154 23.38 0.86 -17.91
N GLU A 155 23.71 -0.26 -17.26
CA GLU A 155 23.30 -0.54 -15.89
C GLU A 155 24.31 0.05 -14.87
N GLU A 156 23.81 0.46 -13.72
CA GLU A 156 24.62 0.90 -12.60
C GLU A 156 24.92 -0.28 -11.66
N GLY A 157 26.16 -0.36 -11.15
CA GLY A 157 26.58 -1.40 -10.24
C GLY A 157 27.63 -0.93 -9.23
N PHE A 158 27.92 -1.77 -8.25
CA PHE A 158 28.87 -1.48 -7.20
C PHE A 158 30.28 -1.95 -7.58
N SER A 159 31.27 -1.10 -7.32
CA SER A 159 32.67 -1.38 -7.71
C SER A 159 33.34 -2.42 -6.81
N THR A 160 32.84 -2.61 -5.58
CA THR A 160 33.38 -3.57 -4.61
C THR A 160 32.28 -4.34 -3.90
N LEU A 161 32.62 -5.54 -3.43
CA LEU A 161 31.73 -6.38 -2.66
C LEU A 161 31.34 -5.73 -1.31
N GLU A 162 32.21 -4.91 -0.73
CA GLU A 162 31.93 -4.17 0.50
C GLU A 162 30.81 -3.14 0.31
N LEU A 163 30.89 -2.33 -0.75
CA LEU A 163 29.85 -1.36 -1.10
C LEU A 163 28.50 -2.04 -1.42
N LEU A 164 28.55 -3.17 -2.10
CA LEU A 164 27.36 -3.98 -2.37
C LEU A 164 26.71 -4.45 -1.06
N ARG A 165 27.51 -4.93 -0.09
CA ARG A 165 27.01 -5.37 1.22
C ARG A 165 26.44 -4.22 2.06
N GLU A 166 27.03 -3.03 1.98
CA GLU A 166 26.47 -1.82 2.61
C GLU A 166 25.10 -1.46 2.03
N GLU A 167 24.96 -1.55 0.71
CA GLU A 167 23.67 -1.33 0.07
C GLU A 167 22.63 -2.39 0.48
N LEU A 168 23.00 -3.67 0.55
CA LEU A 168 22.11 -4.71 1.06
C LEU A 168 21.61 -4.41 2.47
N LYS A 169 22.48 -3.95 3.38
CA LYS A 169 22.08 -3.53 4.73
C LYS A 169 21.10 -2.36 4.69
N ARG A 170 21.39 -1.36 3.87
CA ARG A 170 20.52 -0.18 3.71
C ARG A 170 19.13 -0.57 3.19
N ARG A 171 19.07 -1.50 2.22
CA ARG A 171 17.81 -2.01 1.69
C ARG A 171 17.00 -2.76 2.75
N CYS A 172 17.62 -3.64 3.53
CA CYS A 172 16.95 -4.33 4.63
C CYS A 172 16.36 -3.35 5.65
N THR A 173 17.12 -2.30 6.02
CA THR A 173 16.64 -1.27 6.94
C THR A 173 15.42 -0.56 6.36
N LYS A 174 15.46 -0.23 5.07
CA LYS A 174 14.31 0.39 4.38
C LYS A 174 13.08 -0.51 4.33
N GLU A 175 13.24 -1.83 4.19
CA GLU A 175 12.10 -2.77 4.25
C GLU A 175 11.44 -2.75 5.63
N TYR A 176 12.21 -2.64 6.71
CA TYR A 176 11.66 -2.48 8.06
C TYR A 176 11.00 -1.11 8.27
N GLU A 177 11.57 -0.04 7.73
CA GLU A 177 10.94 1.28 7.73
C GLU A 177 9.58 1.26 6.99
N ASN A 178 9.47 0.44 5.93
CA ASN A 178 8.23 0.20 5.19
C ASN A 178 7.23 -0.70 5.95
N GLY A 179 7.60 -1.22 7.13
CA GLY A 179 6.72 -2.00 8.00
C GLY A 179 6.66 -3.49 7.70
N LEU A 180 7.68 -4.07 7.05
CA LEU A 180 7.76 -5.52 6.80
C LEU A 180 7.73 -6.36 8.08
N ASP A 181 8.18 -5.79 9.19
CA ASP A 181 8.22 -6.39 10.52
C ASP A 181 6.94 -6.19 11.33
N LYS A 182 5.95 -5.51 10.78
CA LYS A 182 4.69 -5.19 11.47
C LYS A 182 3.54 -6.08 10.98
N PRO A 183 2.61 -6.44 11.87
CA PRO A 183 1.37 -7.12 11.47
C PRO A 183 0.58 -6.27 10.48
N LYS A 184 -0.04 -6.93 9.51
CA LYS A 184 -1.09 -6.29 8.72
C LYS A 184 -2.38 -6.31 9.51
N VAL A 185 -2.98 -5.15 9.71
CA VAL A 185 -4.25 -5.03 10.43
C VAL A 185 -5.24 -4.32 9.54
N ASN A 186 -6.38 -4.96 9.32
CA ASN A 186 -7.52 -4.37 8.64
C ASN A 186 -8.63 -4.17 9.66
N TYR A 187 -9.25 -3.02 9.67
CA TYR A 187 -10.44 -2.76 10.48
C TYR A 187 -11.66 -2.71 9.60
N LYS A 188 -12.63 -3.55 9.91
CA LYS A 188 -13.97 -3.42 9.40
C LYS A 188 -14.76 -2.58 10.39
N VAL A 189 -15.35 -1.51 9.90
CA VAL A 189 -16.02 -0.51 10.73
C VAL A 189 -17.47 -0.39 10.25
N ASP A 190 -18.39 -0.60 11.16
CA ASP A 190 -19.80 -0.34 10.95
C ASP A 190 -20.08 1.13 11.26
N LEU A 191 -20.43 1.90 10.24
CA LEU A 191 -20.68 3.33 10.37
C LEU A 191 -22.19 3.64 10.27
N VAL A 192 -22.60 4.64 11.04
CA VAL A 192 -23.86 5.33 10.81
C VAL A 192 -23.52 6.67 10.16
N GLU A 193 -24.05 6.92 8.97
CA GLU A 193 -23.82 8.16 8.26
C GLU A 193 -24.56 9.32 8.91
N VAL A 194 -23.87 10.06 9.79
CA VAL A 194 -24.44 11.25 10.46
C VAL A 194 -24.54 12.46 9.53
N ALA A 195 -23.98 12.36 8.32
CA ALA A 195 -24.01 13.43 7.31
C ALA A 195 -25.42 13.84 6.90
N ASN A 196 -26.38 12.92 6.99
CA ASN A 196 -27.78 13.14 6.60
C ASN A 196 -28.62 13.71 7.74
N THR A 197 -28.05 13.87 8.96
CA THR A 197 -28.75 14.50 10.08
C THR A 197 -28.70 16.04 9.98
N GLU A 198 -29.71 16.74 10.50
CA GLU A 198 -29.78 18.21 10.41
C GLU A 198 -28.60 18.93 11.03
N ASP A 199 -28.05 18.38 12.13
CA ASP A 199 -26.95 18.95 12.87
C ASP A 199 -25.59 18.90 12.16
N TYR A 200 -25.43 18.02 11.15
CA TYR A 200 -24.17 17.77 10.44
C TYR A 200 -24.18 18.13 8.95
N LYS A 201 -25.28 18.72 8.42
CA LYS A 201 -25.39 19.10 7.00
C LYS A 201 -24.23 19.98 6.52
N ASP A 202 -23.76 20.90 7.37
CA ASP A 202 -22.65 21.82 7.06
C ASP A 202 -21.27 21.13 7.08
N TYR A 203 -21.18 19.94 7.68
CA TYR A 203 -19.96 19.14 7.83
C TYR A 203 -19.94 17.89 6.95
N LYS A 204 -20.76 17.83 5.93
CA LYS A 204 -20.92 16.65 5.07
C LYS A 204 -19.60 16.10 4.53
N LYS A 205 -18.64 16.96 4.16
CA LYS A 205 -17.30 16.53 3.69
C LYS A 205 -16.47 15.82 4.75
N LEU A 206 -16.66 16.13 6.04
CA LEU A 206 -15.94 15.52 7.16
C LEU A 206 -16.55 14.21 7.64
N THR A 207 -17.76 13.91 7.18
CA THR A 207 -18.53 12.73 7.61
C THR A 207 -18.70 11.70 6.51
N THR A 208 -18.54 12.08 5.24
CA THR A 208 -18.60 11.18 4.10
C THR A 208 -17.24 10.58 3.82
N ILE A 209 -17.14 9.25 3.83
CA ILE A 209 -15.92 8.50 3.55
C ILE A 209 -16.00 7.95 2.13
N GLY A 210 -14.98 8.19 1.34
CA GLY A 210 -14.79 7.64 0.01
C GLY A 210 -13.67 6.62 -0.06
N ILE A 211 -13.62 5.85 -1.14
CA ILE A 211 -12.52 4.93 -1.43
C ILE A 211 -11.19 5.70 -1.48
N GLY A 212 -10.20 5.20 -0.76
CA GLY A 212 -8.86 5.77 -0.70
C GLY A 212 -8.68 6.91 0.32
N ASP A 213 -9.76 7.36 0.98
CA ASP A 213 -9.67 8.41 1.99
C ASP A 213 -9.01 7.91 3.27
N ASP A 214 -8.26 8.82 3.90
CA ASP A 214 -7.69 8.60 5.22
C ASP A 214 -8.74 8.90 6.28
N VAL A 215 -8.98 7.94 7.17
CA VAL A 215 -10.00 8.00 8.22
C VAL A 215 -9.34 7.83 9.58
N LEU A 216 -9.49 8.83 10.42
CA LEU A 216 -9.05 8.76 11.81
C LEU A 216 -10.02 7.91 12.62
N THR A 217 -9.62 6.70 12.99
CA THR A 217 -10.45 5.76 13.75
C THR A 217 -10.12 5.83 15.24
N LYS A 218 -11.14 6.06 16.07
CA LYS A 218 -11.01 6.21 17.52
C LYS A 218 -11.94 5.27 18.27
N ASP A 219 -11.37 4.43 19.13
CA ASP A 219 -12.09 3.70 20.15
C ASP A 219 -11.37 3.83 21.49
N ARG A 220 -11.99 4.54 22.44
CA ARG A 220 -11.40 4.79 23.77
C ARG A 220 -11.35 3.54 24.63
N LYS A 221 -12.27 2.58 24.45
CA LYS A 221 -12.31 1.34 25.22
C LYS A 221 -11.22 0.38 24.79
N LEU A 222 -11.03 0.26 23.45
CA LEU A 222 -9.99 -0.57 22.87
C LEU A 222 -8.65 0.16 22.77
N LYS A 223 -8.59 1.45 23.14
CA LYS A 223 -7.41 2.33 23.00
C LYS A 223 -6.90 2.44 21.56
N ILE A 224 -7.81 2.39 20.59
CA ILE A 224 -7.53 2.58 19.18
C ILE A 224 -7.56 4.08 18.89
N ASN A 225 -6.48 4.60 18.29
CA ASN A 225 -6.37 5.95 17.77
C ASN A 225 -5.42 5.93 16.59
N VAL A 226 -5.93 5.53 15.42
CA VAL A 226 -5.14 5.26 14.21
C VAL A 226 -5.77 5.92 13.01
N THR A 227 -4.93 6.36 12.08
CA THR A 227 -5.39 6.76 10.76
C THR A 227 -5.23 5.56 9.83
N ALA A 228 -6.31 5.14 9.21
CA ALA A 228 -6.32 4.04 8.27
C ALA A 228 -7.01 4.46 6.98
N ARG A 229 -6.60 3.87 5.86
CA ARG A 229 -7.14 4.19 4.55
C ARG A 229 -8.39 3.37 4.25
N CYS A 230 -9.41 3.98 3.66
CA CYS A 230 -10.57 3.26 3.17
C CYS A 230 -10.17 2.41 1.94
N ILE A 231 -10.15 1.08 2.10
CA ILE A 231 -9.78 0.12 1.05
C ILE A 231 -10.99 -0.56 0.41
N ARG A 232 -12.11 -0.62 1.12
CA ARG A 232 -13.38 -1.16 0.61
C ARG A 232 -14.54 -0.37 1.15
N LEU A 233 -15.55 -0.20 0.31
CA LEU A 233 -16.77 0.52 0.65
C LEU A 233 -17.96 -0.19 0.04
N VAL A 234 -18.97 -0.44 0.86
CA VAL A 234 -20.28 -0.93 0.41
C VAL A 234 -21.28 0.19 0.56
N TYR A 235 -21.81 0.64 -0.56
CA TYR A 235 -22.78 1.73 -0.61
C TYR A 235 -24.19 1.18 -0.81
N ASP A 236 -25.11 1.53 0.09
CA ASP A 236 -26.54 1.27 -0.09
C ASP A 236 -27.16 2.36 -0.93
N CYS A 237 -27.58 2.01 -2.15
CA CYS A 237 -28.15 2.97 -3.09
C CYS A 237 -29.66 3.25 -2.84
N ILE A 238 -30.29 2.58 -1.91
CA ILE A 238 -31.68 2.84 -1.51
C ILE A 238 -31.71 3.85 -0.36
N GLU A 239 -30.90 3.62 0.66
CA GLU A 239 -30.76 4.51 1.80
C GLU A 239 -29.78 5.68 1.51
N GLU A 240 -29.05 5.61 0.39
CA GLU A 240 -28.04 6.61 -0.05
C GLU A 240 -26.93 6.84 0.98
N GLU A 241 -26.48 5.76 1.64
CA GLU A 241 -25.43 5.81 2.67
C GLU A 241 -24.40 4.68 2.55
N ASN A 242 -23.28 4.85 3.23
CA ASN A 242 -22.25 3.83 3.32
C ASN A 242 -22.66 2.78 4.37
N ALA A 243 -23.04 1.58 3.91
CA ALA A 243 -23.46 0.48 4.79
C ALA A 243 -22.27 -0.18 5.49
N GLU A 244 -21.10 -0.27 4.81
CA GLU A 244 -19.91 -0.94 5.34
C GLU A 244 -18.65 -0.24 4.82
N VAL A 245 -17.69 -0.01 5.71
CA VAL A 245 -16.40 0.58 5.37
C VAL A 245 -15.28 -0.30 5.93
N GLU A 246 -14.36 -0.73 5.06
CA GLU A 246 -13.16 -1.44 5.47
C GLU A 246 -11.95 -0.51 5.38
N LEU A 247 -11.25 -0.39 6.50
CA LEU A 247 -10.08 0.46 6.66
C LEU A 247 -8.84 -0.42 6.79
N GLY A 248 -7.83 -0.16 6.00
CA GLY A 248 -6.58 -0.92 6.00
C GLY A 248 -5.36 -0.05 5.72
N ASN A 249 -4.18 -0.67 5.74
CA ASN A 249 -2.89 -0.01 5.50
C ASN A 249 -2.68 1.21 6.40
N PHE A 250 -2.28 0.94 7.64
CA PHE A 250 -2.02 1.99 8.63
C PHE A 250 -1.00 3.01 8.19
N ILE A 251 -1.34 4.29 8.42
CA ILE A 251 -0.36 5.34 8.60
C ILE A 251 -0.25 5.53 10.12
N GLU A 252 0.84 5.07 10.72
CA GLU A 252 1.11 5.33 12.13
C GLU A 252 1.21 6.85 12.32
N ASN A 253 0.31 7.40 13.16
CA ASN A 253 0.49 8.75 13.65
C ASN A 253 1.62 8.75 14.68
N TYR A 254 2.76 9.26 14.30
CA TYR A 254 4.04 9.28 15.05
C TYR A 254 3.98 9.96 16.43
N PHE A 255 2.88 10.56 16.81
CA PHE A 255 2.78 11.39 18.01
C PHE A 255 2.26 10.71 19.28
N ASP A 256 1.72 9.49 19.20
CA ASP A 256 1.15 8.78 20.38
C ASP A 256 1.73 7.37 20.63
N THR A 257 2.79 6.97 19.96
CA THR A 257 3.19 5.56 19.84
C THR A 257 4.42 5.14 20.65
N THR A 258 4.60 5.64 21.86
CA THR A 258 5.60 5.00 22.75
C THR A 258 5.07 3.73 23.44
N THR A 259 3.81 3.34 23.20
CA THR A 259 3.20 2.18 23.90
C THR A 259 2.65 1.10 22.96
N SER A 260 2.76 1.21 21.61
CA SER A 260 1.67 0.63 20.82
C SER A 260 1.94 -0.68 20.10
N ALA A 261 3.00 -0.86 19.37
CA ALA A 261 3.14 -2.11 18.61
C ALA A 261 3.56 -3.29 19.49
N ALA A 262 4.53 -3.10 20.38
CA ALA A 262 5.01 -4.15 21.28
C ALA A 262 3.97 -4.54 22.33
N ASP A 263 3.28 -3.56 22.93
CA ASP A 263 2.21 -3.80 23.90
C ASP A 263 0.98 -4.44 23.26
N PHE A 264 0.68 -4.09 22.00
CA PHE A 264 -0.41 -4.68 21.25
C PHE A 264 -0.10 -6.13 20.87
N ILE A 265 1.10 -6.41 20.36
CA ILE A 265 1.56 -7.75 20.01
C ILE A 265 1.58 -8.63 21.28
N GLN A 266 2.06 -8.09 22.41
CA GLN A 266 2.10 -8.82 23.69
C GLN A 266 0.71 -9.15 24.25
N LYS A 267 -0.32 -8.31 23.95
CA LYS A 267 -1.70 -8.54 24.37
C LYS A 267 -2.46 -9.50 23.45
N VAL A 268 -2.09 -9.55 22.18
CA VAL A 268 -2.79 -10.32 21.14
C VAL A 268 -2.15 -11.69 20.93
N THR A 269 -0.90 -11.88 21.34
CA THR A 269 -0.22 -13.18 21.25
C THR A 269 -0.13 -13.85 22.63
N ARG A 270 -0.48 -15.13 22.68
CA ARG A 270 -0.22 -15.98 23.84
C ARG A 270 1.26 -16.32 23.93
N GLU A 271 1.71 -16.86 25.07
CA GLU A 271 3.08 -17.34 25.28
C GLU A 271 3.53 -18.39 24.23
N ASP A 272 2.61 -19.08 23.60
CA ASP A 272 2.85 -20.06 22.53
C ASP A 272 2.89 -19.45 21.12
N GLY A 273 2.76 -18.13 20.98
CA GLY A 273 2.78 -17.40 19.70
C GLY A 273 1.46 -17.45 18.92
N THR A 274 0.37 -17.94 19.52
CA THR A 274 -0.97 -17.92 18.91
C THR A 274 -1.74 -16.65 19.30
N LEU A 275 -2.66 -16.22 18.43
CA LEU A 275 -3.52 -15.05 18.70
C LEU A 275 -4.52 -15.35 19.82
N THR A 276 -4.74 -14.38 20.72
CA THR A 276 -5.85 -14.43 21.66
C THR A 276 -7.13 -14.06 20.92
N ALA A 277 -8.10 -14.97 20.90
CA ALA A 277 -9.43 -14.74 20.34
C ALA A 277 -10.20 -13.68 21.15
#